data_4d286cc510b65167a5c364ecba021dfe
#
_entry.id   4d286cc510b65167a5c364ecba021dfe
#
_cell.length_a   1.000
_cell.length_b   1.000
_cell.length_c   1.000
_cell.angle_alpha   90.00
_cell.angle_beta   90.00
_cell.angle_gamma   90.00
#
_symmetry.space_group_name_H-M   'P 1'
#
loop_
_entity.id
_entity.type
_entity.pdbx_description
1 polymer ?
#
loop_
_entity_poly.entity_id
_entity_poly.type
_entity_poly.pdbx_seq_one_letter_code
_entity_poly.pdbx_strand_id
1 'polypeptide(L)'
;MNSLFSFARHKSSIINSPVPIILLLLLCCIAGCRGGHPAEKEEADDLQQIKDSGELVVLTLYSSTSYFIYRGQDMGFQYELSEQFAKSLGVKLRIEVARNVHELIEKLLAGKGDLIAYNLPITKEWKDSLLYCGEEVITHQVIVQRNGGRTKPLKDVTELIGKDVYVKPGKYYERLVNLDEELGGGIHIHKVTNDSISAEDLITQVAQGKIPYTVADNDVAQLNTTYYPNLNIGLSISFDQRASWAVRKDCPQLAAAANKWHEENMTSPAYTASMKRYFEIGKAIPHSPILSLREGKISHYDDLFKKYAPEIDWDWRLLASLAYTESNFDSTAVSLSIIHISEPTRHSLISYAVF
;
A
#
# COMPACT_ATOMS: atom_id res chain seq x y z
N MET A 1 60.46 55.11 -49.52
CA MET A 1 60.98 54.25 -50.61
C MET A 1 59.82 53.45 -51.08
N ASN A 2 59.13 53.88 -52.07
CA ASN A 2 59.02 53.35 -53.46
C ASN A 2 58.42 51.91 -53.43
N SER A 3 57.42 51.51 -54.21
CA SER A 3 56.75 51.97 -55.44
C SER A 3 55.56 51.03 -55.69
N LEU A 4 54.42 51.54 -56.10
CA LEU A 4 53.88 51.55 -57.47
C LEU A 4 53.69 50.21 -58.16
N PHE A 5 52.46 49.86 -58.49
CA PHE A 5 51.84 49.79 -59.83
C PHE A 5 50.53 48.96 -59.68
N SER A 6 49.37 49.45 -59.98
CA SER A 6 48.71 49.87 -61.23
C SER A 6 47.96 48.76 -61.98
N PHE A 7 46.63 49.01 -62.14
CA PHE A 7 45.74 48.69 -63.25
C PHE A 7 45.33 47.23 -63.56
N ALA A 8 44.04 46.94 -63.45
CA ALA A 8 43.19 46.80 -64.65
C ALA A 8 41.68 46.69 -64.30
N ARG A 9 40.98 47.63 -64.87
CA ARG A 9 39.48 47.69 -64.84
C ARG A 9 38.96 46.79 -65.94
N HIS A 10 38.13 45.79 -65.60
CA HIS A 10 37.34 45.12 -66.63
C HIS A 10 35.84 45.31 -66.28
N LYS A 11 35.13 46.06 -67.11
CA LYS A 11 33.71 46.20 -67.16
C LYS A 11 33.14 44.94 -67.86
N SER A 12 32.28 44.18 -67.18
CA SER A 12 31.36 43.29 -67.86
C SER A 12 29.94 43.65 -67.45
N SER A 13 29.17 43.94 -68.47
CA SER A 13 27.76 44.31 -68.43
C SER A 13 26.87 43.18 -67.79
N ILE A 14 26.14 43.53 -66.77
CA ILE A 14 25.12 42.68 -66.20
C ILE A 14 23.87 42.81 -67.02
N ILE A 15 23.49 41.70 -67.65
CA ILE A 15 22.22 41.56 -68.33
C ILE A 15 21.12 41.52 -67.26
N ASN A 16 20.33 42.56 -67.21
CA ASN A 16 19.12 42.68 -66.36
C ASN A 16 17.99 41.83 -66.99
N SER A 17 17.88 40.58 -66.53
CA SER A 17 16.72 39.75 -66.87
C SER A 17 15.97 39.37 -65.56
N PRO A 18 14.65 39.60 -65.46
CA PRO A 18 13.86 39.34 -64.28
C PRO A 18 13.61 37.84 -64.03
N VAL A 19 14.02 36.95 -64.94
CA VAL A 19 13.77 35.51 -64.91
C VAL A 19 14.35 34.79 -63.68
N PRO A 20 15.59 35.09 -63.20
CA PRO A 20 16.13 34.39 -62.02
C PRO A 20 15.45 34.78 -60.70
N ILE A 21 14.91 36.00 -60.60
CA ILE A 21 14.24 36.47 -59.37
C ILE A 21 12.86 35.81 -59.22
N ILE A 22 12.13 35.65 -60.35
CA ILE A 22 10.82 34.98 -60.38
C ILE A 22 10.97 33.47 -60.06
N LEU A 23 12.05 32.83 -60.55
CA LEU A 23 12.33 31.43 -60.23
C LEU A 23 12.71 31.19 -58.78
N LEU A 24 13.43 32.15 -58.15
CA LEU A 24 13.79 32.10 -56.71
C LEU A 24 12.58 32.31 -55.82
N LEU A 25 11.67 33.24 -56.20
CA LEU A 25 10.41 33.47 -55.48
C LEU A 25 9.45 32.26 -55.60
N LEU A 26 9.40 31.57 -56.78
CA LEU A 26 8.58 30.35 -56.95
C LEU A 26 9.16 29.19 -56.11
N LEU A 27 10.49 29.07 -55.97
CA LEU A 27 11.10 28.04 -55.10
C LEU A 27 10.83 28.30 -53.59
N CYS A 28 10.77 29.57 -53.18
CA CYS A 28 10.42 29.92 -51.80
C CYS A 28 8.92 29.64 -51.47
N CYS A 29 8.01 29.75 -52.46
CA CYS A 29 6.61 29.44 -52.27
C CYS A 29 6.31 27.94 -52.17
N ILE A 30 7.17 27.06 -52.77
CA ILE A 30 7.01 25.60 -52.67
C ILE A 30 7.60 25.05 -51.35
N ALA A 31 8.54 25.79 -50.72
CA ALA A 31 9.09 25.44 -49.40
C ALA A 31 8.21 25.93 -48.24
N GLY A 32 7.24 26.80 -48.48
CA GLY A 32 6.37 27.40 -47.42
C GLY A 32 5.10 26.67 -47.10
N CYS A 33 4.72 25.60 -47.85
CA CYS A 33 3.49 24.83 -47.64
C CYS A 33 3.76 23.40 -47.16
N ARG A 34 4.81 23.18 -46.34
CA ARG A 34 4.76 22.08 -45.38
C ARG A 34 4.07 22.63 -44.16
N GLY A 35 2.72 22.48 -44.15
CA GLY A 35 1.93 22.65 -42.96
C GLY A 35 2.57 21.79 -41.88
N GLY A 36 3.24 22.44 -40.93
CA GLY A 36 3.55 21.79 -39.67
C GLY A 36 2.23 21.37 -39.10
N HIS A 37 1.89 20.10 -39.18
CA HIS A 37 1.03 19.54 -38.16
C HIS A 37 1.68 19.97 -36.83
N PRO A 38 0.92 20.56 -35.90
CA PRO A 38 1.42 20.65 -34.55
C PRO A 38 1.87 19.22 -34.24
N ALA A 39 3.16 19.04 -33.92
CA ALA A 39 3.63 17.80 -33.41
C ALA A 39 2.65 17.47 -32.26
N GLU A 40 1.76 16.49 -32.47
CA GLU A 40 1.15 15.79 -31.38
C GLU A 40 2.37 15.51 -30.50
N LYS A 41 2.40 16.11 -29.30
CA LYS A 41 3.28 15.63 -28.25
C LYS A 41 3.01 14.14 -28.26
N GLU A 42 3.96 13.33 -28.73
CA GLU A 42 3.97 11.92 -28.41
C GLU A 42 3.79 11.91 -26.89
N GLU A 43 2.58 11.57 -26.45
CA GLU A 43 2.36 11.29 -25.05
C GLU A 43 3.37 10.21 -24.74
N ALA A 44 4.37 10.58 -23.97
CA ALA A 44 5.42 9.66 -23.59
C ALA A 44 4.70 8.43 -23.06
N ASP A 45 4.97 7.27 -23.64
CA ASP A 45 4.34 6.00 -23.25
C ASP A 45 4.85 5.65 -21.86
N ASP A 46 4.16 6.18 -20.85
CA ASP A 46 4.49 6.06 -19.43
C ASP A 46 4.57 4.59 -19.00
N LEU A 47 3.67 3.76 -19.53
CA LEU A 47 3.65 2.33 -19.28
C LEU A 47 4.83 1.61 -19.96
N GLN A 48 5.20 2.02 -21.18
CA GLN A 48 6.34 1.42 -21.89
C GLN A 48 7.67 1.76 -21.18
N GLN A 49 7.82 2.96 -20.65
CA GLN A 49 9.00 3.33 -19.85
C GLN A 49 9.17 2.43 -18.62
N ILE A 50 8.09 2.08 -17.92
CA ILE A 50 8.11 1.14 -16.80
C ILE A 50 8.52 -0.26 -17.27
N LYS A 51 7.98 -0.73 -18.39
CA LYS A 51 8.35 -2.03 -18.98
C LYS A 51 9.81 -2.08 -19.41
N ASP A 52 10.31 -1.01 -20.00
CA ASP A 52 11.71 -0.91 -20.44
C ASP A 52 12.68 -0.83 -19.27
N SER A 53 12.30 -0.17 -18.17
CA SER A 53 13.08 -0.17 -16.92
C SER A 53 13.09 -1.52 -16.23
N GLY A 54 12.09 -2.37 -16.49
CA GLY A 54 11.89 -3.67 -15.87
C GLY A 54 11.46 -3.60 -14.40
N GLU A 55 11.06 -2.43 -13.90
CA GLU A 55 10.69 -2.22 -12.50
C GLU A 55 9.48 -1.29 -12.38
N LEU A 56 8.52 -1.65 -11.52
CA LEU A 56 7.42 -0.82 -11.07
C LEU A 56 7.71 -0.36 -9.65
N VAL A 57 7.85 0.94 -9.45
CA VAL A 57 8.11 1.53 -8.13
C VAL A 57 6.80 1.92 -7.48
N VAL A 58 6.42 1.19 -6.43
CA VAL A 58 5.16 1.40 -5.72
C VAL A 58 5.41 2.10 -4.39
N LEU A 59 4.73 3.21 -4.21
CA LEU A 59 4.72 4.01 -2.99
C LEU A 59 3.57 3.56 -2.09
N THR A 60 3.84 3.36 -0.81
CA THR A 60 2.83 2.91 0.16
C THR A 60 3.14 3.41 1.57
N LEU A 61 2.23 3.16 2.52
CA LEU A 61 2.44 3.40 3.93
C LEU A 61 2.70 2.09 4.67
N TYR A 62 3.41 2.18 5.80
CA TYR A 62 3.59 1.05 6.68
C TYR A 62 2.31 0.81 7.50
N SER A 63 1.60 -0.25 7.20
CA SER A 63 0.38 -0.69 7.93
C SER A 63 0.05 -2.14 7.61
N SER A 64 -0.76 -2.76 8.46
CA SER A 64 -1.17 -4.16 8.29
C SER A 64 -2.03 -4.43 7.05
N THR A 65 -2.72 -3.42 6.52
CA THR A 65 -3.48 -3.52 5.27
C THR A 65 -2.66 -3.16 4.04
N SER A 66 -1.63 -2.31 4.18
CA SER A 66 -0.87 -1.81 3.03
C SER A 66 0.42 -2.59 2.82
N TYR A 67 1.42 -2.38 3.68
CA TYR A 67 2.72 -3.05 3.62
C TYR A 67 3.33 -3.16 5.00
N PHE A 68 3.88 -4.31 5.33
CA PHE A 68 4.66 -4.56 6.54
C PHE A 68 5.61 -5.74 6.32
N ILE A 69 6.63 -5.84 7.18
CA ILE A 69 7.57 -6.96 7.15
C ILE A 69 7.24 -7.88 8.33
N TYR A 70 6.99 -9.15 8.03
CA TYR A 70 6.79 -10.17 9.04
C TYR A 70 7.76 -11.33 8.84
N ARG A 71 8.59 -11.61 9.85
CA ARG A 71 9.65 -12.66 9.80
C ARG A 71 10.57 -12.54 8.57
N GLY A 72 10.86 -11.32 8.14
CA GLY A 72 11.71 -11.05 6.98
C GLY A 72 11.00 -11.22 5.63
N GLN A 73 9.69 -11.42 5.62
CA GLN A 73 8.87 -11.48 4.41
C GLN A 73 8.02 -10.22 4.28
N ASP A 74 7.96 -9.71 3.07
CA ASP A 74 7.08 -8.60 2.71
C ASP A 74 5.64 -9.07 2.67
N MET A 75 4.76 -8.35 3.35
CA MET A 75 3.34 -8.69 3.49
C MET A 75 2.47 -7.43 3.44
N GLY A 76 1.18 -7.61 3.26
CA GLY A 76 0.16 -6.56 3.22
C GLY A 76 -0.79 -6.77 2.05
N PHE A 77 -2.06 -6.42 2.23
CA PHE A 77 -3.05 -6.61 1.18
C PHE A 77 -2.70 -5.80 -0.08
N GLN A 78 -2.38 -4.50 0.09
CA GLN A 78 -2.00 -3.65 -1.04
C GLN A 78 -0.67 -4.08 -1.66
N TYR A 79 0.27 -4.59 -0.85
CA TYR A 79 1.51 -5.16 -1.34
C TYR A 79 1.26 -6.38 -2.25
N GLU A 80 0.44 -7.35 -1.81
CA GLU A 80 0.13 -8.54 -2.59
C GLU A 80 -0.57 -8.19 -3.92
N LEU A 81 -1.48 -7.20 -3.91
CA LEU A 81 -2.10 -6.72 -5.14
C LEU A 81 -1.09 -6.04 -6.07
N SER A 82 -0.18 -5.25 -5.52
CA SER A 82 0.89 -4.59 -6.28
C SER A 82 1.84 -5.60 -6.91
N GLU A 83 2.18 -6.68 -6.19
CA GLU A 83 3.01 -7.77 -6.71
C GLU A 83 2.34 -8.49 -7.88
N GLN A 84 1.05 -8.80 -7.75
CA GLN A 84 0.27 -9.42 -8.82
C GLN A 84 0.17 -8.49 -10.04
N PHE A 85 -0.02 -7.18 -9.81
CA PHE A 85 -0.07 -6.19 -10.88
C PHE A 85 1.28 -6.06 -11.59
N ALA A 86 2.39 -5.88 -10.88
CA ALA A 86 3.73 -5.82 -11.45
C ALA A 86 4.06 -7.08 -12.26
N LYS A 87 3.70 -8.26 -11.74
CA LYS A 87 3.85 -9.54 -12.44
C LYS A 87 3.04 -9.59 -13.75
N SER A 88 1.83 -9.02 -13.77
CA SER A 88 1.01 -8.95 -14.97
C SER A 88 1.62 -8.06 -16.06
N LEU A 89 2.37 -7.03 -15.66
CA LEU A 89 3.13 -6.15 -16.56
C LEU A 89 4.46 -6.76 -17.03
N GLY A 90 4.90 -7.86 -16.41
CA GLY A 90 6.19 -8.51 -16.68
C GLY A 90 7.39 -7.77 -16.06
N VAL A 91 7.19 -6.96 -15.02
CA VAL A 91 8.23 -6.18 -14.34
C VAL A 91 8.39 -6.59 -12.89
N LYS A 92 9.51 -6.19 -12.27
CA LYS A 92 9.76 -6.39 -10.85
C LYS A 92 9.03 -5.33 -10.03
N LEU A 93 8.55 -5.71 -8.85
CA LEU A 93 8.02 -4.76 -7.87
C LEU A 93 9.16 -4.21 -7.01
N ARG A 94 9.18 -2.89 -6.81
CA ARG A 94 9.97 -2.22 -5.78
C ARG A 94 9.07 -1.37 -4.89
N ILE A 95 9.15 -1.60 -3.59
CA ILE A 95 8.37 -0.86 -2.60
C ILE A 95 9.19 0.30 -2.03
N GLU A 96 8.57 1.46 -1.97
CA GLU A 96 9.05 2.65 -1.27
C GLU A 96 8.02 3.07 -0.22
N VAL A 97 8.42 3.10 1.03
CA VAL A 97 7.53 3.46 2.13
C VAL A 97 7.63 4.95 2.44
N ALA A 98 6.48 5.59 2.62
CA ALA A 98 6.37 6.96 3.10
C ALA A 98 5.88 6.98 4.57
N ARG A 99 6.15 8.07 5.28
CA ARG A 99 5.78 8.23 6.69
C ARG A 99 4.30 8.61 6.87
N ASN A 100 3.73 9.30 5.88
CA ASN A 100 2.35 9.78 5.89
C ASN A 100 1.85 10.03 4.46
N VAL A 101 0.57 10.30 4.32
CA VAL A 101 -0.12 10.52 3.02
C VAL A 101 0.47 11.71 2.26
N HIS A 102 0.85 12.79 2.95
CA HIS A 102 1.42 13.98 2.31
C HIS A 102 2.76 13.64 1.64
N GLU A 103 3.68 13.01 2.37
CA GLU A 103 4.96 12.54 1.83
C GLU A 103 4.76 11.52 0.69
N LEU A 104 3.74 10.68 0.78
CA LEU A 104 3.38 9.72 -0.26
C LEU A 104 3.10 10.42 -1.59
N ILE A 105 2.26 11.47 -1.54
CA ILE A 105 1.89 12.27 -2.71
C ILE A 105 3.09 13.09 -3.21
N GLU A 106 3.85 13.72 -2.31
CA GLU A 106 5.07 14.46 -2.70
C GLU A 106 6.08 13.57 -3.43
N LYS A 107 6.31 12.35 -2.94
CA LYS A 107 7.20 11.39 -3.59
C LYS A 107 6.70 11.02 -4.99
N LEU A 108 5.40 10.78 -5.15
CA LEU A 108 4.81 10.46 -6.45
C LEU A 108 5.00 11.62 -7.45
N LEU A 109 4.64 12.84 -7.03
CA LEU A 109 4.77 14.05 -7.87
C LEU A 109 6.22 14.39 -8.20
N ALA A 110 7.15 14.03 -7.31
CA ALA A 110 8.60 14.18 -7.55
C ALA A 110 9.19 13.05 -8.42
N GLY A 111 8.38 12.12 -8.93
CA GLY A 111 8.84 11.00 -9.77
C GLY A 111 9.68 9.96 -9.02
N LYS A 112 9.57 9.89 -7.69
CA LYS A 112 10.26 8.88 -6.87
C LYS A 112 9.54 7.53 -6.82
N GLY A 113 8.41 7.42 -7.48
CA GLY A 113 7.62 6.22 -7.67
C GLY A 113 6.62 6.42 -8.80
N ASP A 114 6.03 5.33 -9.24
CA ASP A 114 5.12 5.29 -10.38
C ASP A 114 3.66 5.21 -9.95
N LEU A 115 3.39 4.49 -8.88
CA LEU A 115 2.05 4.17 -8.40
C LEU A 115 1.97 4.29 -6.88
N ILE A 116 0.92 4.90 -6.36
CA ILE A 116 0.54 4.80 -4.94
C ILE A 116 -0.41 3.60 -4.79
N ALA A 117 0.03 2.56 -4.09
CA ALA A 117 -0.82 1.44 -3.66
C ALA A 117 -1.21 1.63 -2.20
N TYR A 118 -2.23 2.41 -2.01
CA TYR A 118 -2.85 2.74 -0.72
C TYR A 118 -4.29 3.19 -0.99
N ASN A 119 -5.22 3.00 -0.05
CA ASN A 119 -6.56 3.55 -0.13
C ASN A 119 -6.51 5.08 0.03
N LEU A 120 -6.01 5.76 -1.01
CA LEU A 120 -5.85 7.20 -1.01
C LEU A 120 -7.20 7.88 -1.19
N PRO A 121 -7.67 8.71 -0.25
CA PRO A 121 -8.94 9.40 -0.38
C PRO A 121 -8.99 10.27 -1.65
N ILE A 122 -10.09 10.17 -2.38
CA ILE A 122 -10.35 10.98 -3.59
C ILE A 122 -10.83 12.36 -3.16
N THR A 123 -9.90 13.30 -3.04
CA THR A 123 -10.19 14.68 -2.62
C THR A 123 -10.15 15.65 -3.80
N LYS A 124 -10.84 16.79 -3.65
CA LYS A 124 -10.79 17.85 -4.65
C LYS A 124 -9.38 18.45 -4.80
N GLU A 125 -8.61 18.46 -3.72
CA GLU A 125 -7.27 19.03 -3.66
C GLU A 125 -6.29 18.37 -4.66
N TRP A 126 -6.39 17.06 -4.82
CA TRP A 126 -5.41 16.29 -5.62
C TRP A 126 -5.90 15.90 -7.02
N LYS A 127 -7.18 16.18 -7.35
CA LYS A 127 -7.76 15.80 -8.65
C LYS A 127 -7.04 16.40 -9.87
N ASP A 128 -6.42 17.54 -9.70
CA ASP A 128 -5.71 18.21 -10.78
C ASP A 128 -4.28 17.67 -11.00
N SER A 129 -3.73 16.97 -10.00
CA SER A 129 -2.36 16.46 -10.00
C SER A 129 -2.28 14.94 -10.12
N LEU A 130 -3.34 14.23 -9.77
CA LEU A 130 -3.39 12.77 -9.73
C LEU A 130 -4.48 12.19 -10.65
N LEU A 131 -4.21 10.99 -11.17
CA LEU A 131 -5.23 10.08 -11.72
C LEU A 131 -5.43 8.95 -10.73
N TYR A 132 -6.66 8.77 -10.30
CA TYR A 132 -7.06 7.66 -9.44
C TYR A 132 -7.36 6.44 -10.31
N CYS A 133 -6.92 5.26 -9.86
CA CYS A 133 -6.99 4.02 -10.63
C CYS A 133 -7.10 2.78 -9.73
N GLY A 134 -7.35 1.63 -10.34
CA GLY A 134 -7.56 0.37 -9.62
C GLY A 134 -8.94 0.31 -8.97
N GLU A 135 -9.02 -0.38 -7.83
CA GLU A 135 -10.27 -0.49 -7.08
C GLU A 135 -10.66 0.83 -6.42
N GLU A 136 -11.89 1.22 -6.61
CA GLU A 136 -12.49 2.28 -5.82
C GLU A 136 -13.21 1.68 -4.63
N VAL A 137 -12.72 1.96 -3.45
CA VAL A 137 -13.28 1.49 -2.19
C VAL A 137 -13.93 2.63 -1.41
N ILE A 138 -14.92 2.30 -0.59
CA ILE A 138 -15.49 3.23 0.38
C ILE A 138 -14.73 3.05 1.70
N THR A 139 -14.17 4.12 2.21
CA THR A 139 -13.49 4.17 3.50
C THR A 139 -14.06 5.26 4.39
N HIS A 140 -14.02 5.04 5.68
CA HIS A 140 -14.40 6.02 6.71
C HIS A 140 -13.60 5.76 7.97
N GLN A 141 -13.62 6.71 8.90
CA GLN A 141 -12.95 6.57 10.18
C GLN A 141 -13.94 6.09 11.25
N VAL A 142 -13.48 5.18 12.07
CA VAL A 142 -14.27 4.57 13.13
C VAL A 142 -13.62 4.75 14.50
N ILE A 143 -14.46 4.80 15.53
CA ILE A 143 -14.01 4.60 16.92
C ILE A 143 -13.74 3.12 17.12
N VAL A 144 -12.52 2.82 17.53
CA VAL A 144 -12.15 1.49 18.01
C VAL A 144 -12.34 1.44 19.52
N GLN A 145 -13.17 0.55 19.98
CA GLN A 145 -13.55 0.35 21.37
C GLN A 145 -13.67 -1.12 21.69
N ARG A 146 -13.83 -1.50 22.97
CA ARG A 146 -14.03 -2.89 23.35
C ARG A 146 -15.49 -3.29 23.36
N ASN A 147 -15.74 -4.52 22.88
CA ASN A 147 -17.00 -5.23 23.11
C ASN A 147 -16.94 -5.92 24.47
N GLY A 148 -17.87 -5.57 25.35
CA GLY A 148 -17.94 -6.16 26.67
C GLY A 148 -17.08 -5.45 27.74
N GLY A 149 -17.28 -5.82 28.99
CA GLY A 149 -16.68 -5.17 30.15
C GLY A 149 -17.71 -4.40 30.97
N ARG A 150 -17.23 -3.44 31.83
CA ARG A 150 -18.11 -2.63 32.69
C ARG A 150 -18.90 -1.56 31.94
N THR A 151 -18.44 -1.17 30.76
CA THR A 151 -19.07 -0.12 29.93
C THR A 151 -19.60 -0.72 28.63
N LYS A 152 -20.83 -0.33 28.25
CA LYS A 152 -21.37 -0.70 26.92
C LYS A 152 -20.61 0.07 25.83
N PRO A 153 -20.44 -0.52 24.65
CA PRO A 153 -19.89 0.20 23.48
C PRO A 153 -20.73 1.42 23.16
N LEU A 154 -20.06 2.52 22.82
CA LEU A 154 -20.69 3.74 22.32
C LEU A 154 -21.39 3.46 21.01
N LYS A 155 -22.56 4.04 20.82
CA LYS A 155 -23.38 3.84 19.60
C LYS A 155 -23.60 5.15 18.82
N ASP A 156 -23.37 6.28 19.49
CA ASP A 156 -23.55 7.60 18.91
C ASP A 156 -22.35 8.48 19.22
N VAL A 157 -22.01 9.38 18.29
CA VAL A 157 -20.85 10.27 18.43
C VAL A 157 -20.98 11.25 19.60
N THR A 158 -22.21 11.58 19.99
CA THR A 158 -22.47 12.45 21.15
C THR A 158 -22.05 11.79 22.49
N GLU A 159 -21.97 10.48 22.55
CA GLU A 159 -21.49 9.75 23.71
C GLU A 159 -19.98 9.86 23.92
N LEU A 160 -19.24 10.43 22.94
CA LEU A 160 -17.80 10.73 23.07
C LEU A 160 -17.52 11.90 23.98
N ILE A 161 -18.51 12.78 24.25
CA ILE A 161 -18.38 13.91 25.17
C ILE A 161 -17.97 13.36 26.57
N GLY A 162 -16.90 13.92 27.13
CA GLY A 162 -16.30 13.47 28.40
C GLY A 162 -15.52 12.16 28.33
N LYS A 163 -15.19 11.66 27.14
CA LYS A 163 -14.37 10.45 26.96
C LYS A 163 -12.94 10.79 26.55
N ASP A 164 -12.02 9.95 27.01
CA ASP A 164 -10.60 10.02 26.66
C ASP A 164 -10.35 9.22 25.36
N VAL A 165 -9.99 9.91 24.28
CA VAL A 165 -9.70 9.29 22.97
C VAL A 165 -8.23 9.53 22.62
N TYR A 166 -7.48 8.45 22.35
CA TYR A 166 -6.05 8.48 22.07
C TYR A 166 -5.82 8.34 20.58
N VAL A 167 -5.13 9.29 19.95
CA VAL A 167 -4.93 9.31 18.49
C VAL A 167 -3.52 9.72 18.09
N LYS A 168 -3.08 9.24 16.95
CA LYS A 168 -1.87 9.72 16.28
C LYS A 168 -2.09 11.11 15.68
N PRO A 169 -1.03 11.93 15.54
CA PRO A 169 -1.06 13.15 14.73
C PRO A 169 -1.51 12.87 13.29
N GLY A 170 -2.12 13.86 12.64
CA GLY A 170 -2.60 13.82 11.26
C GLY A 170 -4.11 13.58 11.17
N LYS A 171 -4.56 12.90 10.13
CA LYS A 171 -5.98 12.80 9.73
C LYS A 171 -6.95 12.37 10.85
N TYR A 172 -6.54 11.45 11.72
CA TYR A 172 -7.38 10.99 12.83
C TYR A 172 -7.55 12.06 13.91
N TYR A 173 -6.45 12.76 14.25
CA TYR A 173 -6.48 13.87 15.20
C TYR A 173 -7.32 15.03 14.65
N GLU A 174 -7.11 15.42 13.40
CA GLU A 174 -7.84 16.51 12.74
C GLU A 174 -9.33 16.22 12.68
N ARG A 175 -9.71 14.99 12.27
CA ARG A 175 -11.14 14.60 12.24
C ARG A 175 -11.77 14.64 13.65
N LEU A 176 -11.03 14.18 14.65
CA LEU A 176 -11.55 14.16 16.00
C LEU A 176 -11.70 15.57 16.59
N VAL A 177 -10.77 16.49 16.29
CA VAL A 177 -10.90 17.92 16.65
C VAL A 177 -12.11 18.55 15.97
N ASN A 178 -12.29 18.33 14.67
CA ASN A 178 -13.46 18.83 13.95
C ASN A 178 -14.77 18.27 14.53
N LEU A 179 -14.78 16.97 14.88
CA LEU A 179 -15.95 16.35 15.52
C LEU A 179 -16.23 16.96 16.90
N ASP A 180 -15.20 17.22 17.69
CA ASP A 180 -15.34 17.88 18.99
C ASP A 180 -15.96 19.28 18.83
N GLU A 181 -15.51 20.06 17.86
CA GLU A 181 -16.10 21.36 17.51
C GLU A 181 -17.57 21.23 17.06
N GLU A 182 -17.87 20.25 16.18
CA GLU A 182 -19.24 19.95 15.72
C GLU A 182 -20.18 19.61 16.88
N LEU A 183 -19.67 18.96 17.92
CA LEU A 183 -20.44 18.57 19.12
C LEU A 183 -20.51 19.67 20.19
N GLY A 184 -19.82 20.78 20.00
CA GLY A 184 -19.74 21.88 20.98
C GLY A 184 -18.66 21.69 22.05
N GLY A 185 -17.72 20.77 21.83
CA GLY A 185 -16.59 20.47 22.70
C GLY A 185 -16.89 19.40 23.73
N GLY A 186 -15.84 18.98 24.43
CA GLY A 186 -15.91 18.07 25.57
C GLY A 186 -15.32 16.69 25.35
N ILE A 187 -14.77 16.38 24.19
CA ILE A 187 -13.97 15.16 23.97
C ILE A 187 -12.56 15.41 24.53
N HIS A 188 -12.09 14.48 25.34
CA HIS A 188 -10.71 14.56 25.86
C HIS A 188 -9.76 13.91 24.84
N ILE A 189 -9.18 14.70 23.94
CA ILE A 189 -8.34 14.23 22.86
C ILE A 189 -6.87 14.15 23.31
N HIS A 190 -6.33 12.92 23.37
CA HIS A 190 -4.95 12.65 23.72
C HIS A 190 -4.10 12.38 22.47
N LYS A 191 -3.31 13.37 22.06
CA LYS A 191 -2.40 13.26 20.90
C LYS A 191 -1.14 12.47 21.27
N VAL A 192 -0.97 11.29 20.71
CA VAL A 192 0.18 10.40 20.94
C VAL A 192 1.28 10.71 19.92
N THR A 193 2.27 11.48 20.34
CA THR A 193 3.38 11.98 19.50
C THR A 193 4.59 11.05 19.44
N ASN A 194 4.61 9.97 20.25
CA ASN A 194 5.70 9.00 20.22
C ASN A 194 5.69 8.23 18.88
N ASP A 195 6.73 8.41 18.07
CA ASP A 195 6.85 7.81 16.75
C ASP A 195 7.01 6.27 16.77
N SER A 196 7.44 5.70 17.91
CA SER A 196 7.51 4.26 18.10
C SER A 196 6.14 3.58 18.32
N ILE A 197 5.08 4.36 18.50
CA ILE A 197 3.71 3.86 18.67
C ILE A 197 2.93 4.14 17.39
N SER A 198 2.49 3.10 16.70
CA SER A 198 1.64 3.19 15.51
C SER A 198 0.16 3.36 15.87
N ALA A 199 -0.69 3.63 14.88
CA ALA A 199 -2.15 3.62 15.08
C ALA A 199 -2.64 2.20 15.48
N GLU A 200 -2.04 1.16 14.95
CA GLU A 200 -2.37 -0.23 15.26
C GLU A 200 -1.93 -0.65 16.67
N ASP A 201 -0.83 -0.07 17.18
CA ASP A 201 -0.48 -0.23 18.60
C ASP A 201 -1.54 0.36 19.52
N LEU A 202 -2.16 1.48 19.14
CA LEU A 202 -3.27 2.05 19.90
C LEU A 202 -4.51 1.13 19.84
N ILE A 203 -4.80 0.50 18.69
CA ILE A 203 -5.86 -0.52 18.60
C ILE A 203 -5.56 -1.69 19.55
N THR A 204 -4.33 -2.17 19.55
CA THR A 204 -3.87 -3.23 20.46
C THR A 204 -4.04 -2.82 21.92
N GLN A 205 -3.70 -1.57 22.28
CA GLN A 205 -3.89 -1.06 23.63
C GLN A 205 -5.37 -0.97 24.04
N VAL A 206 -6.26 -0.63 23.08
CA VAL A 206 -7.71 -0.71 23.32
C VAL A 206 -8.12 -2.14 23.58
N ALA A 207 -7.71 -3.10 22.75
CA ALA A 207 -8.03 -4.52 22.94
C ALA A 207 -7.58 -5.06 24.30
N GLN A 208 -6.39 -4.64 24.76
CA GLN A 208 -5.81 -4.98 26.06
C GLN A 208 -6.43 -4.21 27.23
N GLY A 209 -7.24 -3.19 26.97
CA GLY A 209 -7.87 -2.35 28.00
C GLY A 209 -6.96 -1.33 28.65
N LYS A 210 -5.84 -1.01 28.05
CA LYS A 210 -4.92 0.02 28.55
C LYS A 210 -5.42 1.43 28.27
N ILE A 211 -6.09 1.62 27.12
CA ILE A 211 -6.79 2.85 26.74
C ILE A 211 -8.25 2.52 26.38
N PRO A 212 -9.18 3.46 26.55
CA PRO A 212 -10.60 3.17 26.28
C PRO A 212 -10.96 3.23 24.80
N TYR A 213 -10.46 4.23 24.06
CA TYR A 213 -10.84 4.52 22.67
C TYR A 213 -9.65 4.98 21.86
N THR A 214 -9.64 4.60 20.57
CA THR A 214 -8.78 5.18 19.53
C THR A 214 -9.57 5.33 18.22
N VAL A 215 -8.95 5.96 17.22
CA VAL A 215 -9.51 6.15 15.87
C VAL A 215 -8.65 5.45 14.85
N ALA A 216 -9.28 4.78 13.91
CA ALA A 216 -8.62 4.17 12.76
C ALA A 216 -9.52 4.21 11.51
N ASP A 217 -8.94 3.96 10.33
CA ASP A 217 -9.73 3.66 9.14
C ASP A 217 -10.43 2.32 9.32
N ASN A 218 -11.63 2.20 8.73
CA ASN A 218 -12.48 1.02 8.88
C ASN A 218 -11.81 -0.28 8.41
N ASP A 219 -11.00 -0.24 7.34
CA ASP A 219 -10.26 -1.40 6.82
C ASP A 219 -9.17 -1.88 7.79
N VAL A 220 -8.38 -0.96 8.33
CA VAL A 220 -7.37 -1.25 9.36
C VAL A 220 -8.04 -1.78 10.63
N ALA A 221 -9.14 -1.15 11.06
CA ALA A 221 -9.90 -1.59 12.22
C ALA A 221 -10.51 -2.97 12.00
N GLN A 222 -11.10 -3.23 10.81
CA GLN A 222 -11.68 -4.52 10.43
C GLN A 222 -10.62 -5.64 10.45
N LEU A 223 -9.44 -5.40 9.86
CA LEU A 223 -8.34 -6.35 9.94
C LEU A 223 -8.00 -6.68 11.40
N ASN A 224 -7.91 -5.66 12.26
CA ASN A 224 -7.56 -5.86 13.66
C ASN A 224 -8.64 -6.61 14.45
N THR A 225 -9.91 -6.58 14.03
CA THR A 225 -10.94 -7.45 14.65
C THR A 225 -10.69 -8.95 14.42
N THR A 226 -9.94 -9.30 13.37
CA THR A 226 -9.55 -10.70 13.12
C THR A 226 -8.53 -11.20 14.15
N TYR A 227 -7.72 -10.30 14.73
CA TYR A 227 -6.78 -10.61 15.82
C TYR A 227 -7.40 -10.44 17.21
N TYR A 228 -8.29 -9.46 17.37
CA TYR A 228 -8.88 -9.06 18.64
C TYR A 228 -10.42 -9.08 18.56
N PRO A 229 -11.06 -10.25 18.71
CA PRO A 229 -12.52 -10.38 18.57
C PRO A 229 -13.31 -9.62 19.64
N ASN A 230 -12.63 -9.09 20.66
CA ASN A 230 -13.21 -8.22 21.68
C ASN A 230 -13.29 -6.75 21.28
N LEU A 231 -12.90 -6.40 20.05
CA LEU A 231 -13.05 -5.04 19.53
C LEU A 231 -14.46 -4.82 18.94
N ASN A 232 -14.91 -3.57 19.04
CA ASN A 232 -16.09 -3.06 18.38
C ASN A 232 -15.69 -1.82 17.57
N ILE A 233 -16.06 -1.80 16.31
CA ILE A 233 -15.73 -0.76 15.33
C ILE A 233 -17.01 -0.19 14.65
N GLY A 234 -18.18 -0.40 15.27
CA GLY A 234 -19.47 -0.03 14.68
C GLY A 234 -19.82 1.46 14.74
N LEU A 235 -18.98 2.31 15.39
CA LEU A 235 -19.22 3.75 15.48
C LEU A 235 -18.35 4.51 14.49
N SER A 236 -18.93 4.96 13.38
CA SER A 236 -18.28 5.86 12.43
C SER A 236 -18.24 7.30 12.96
N ILE A 237 -17.11 7.99 12.74
CA ILE A 237 -16.91 9.40 13.09
C ILE A 237 -16.64 10.28 11.88
N SER A 238 -16.59 9.72 10.68
CA SER A 238 -16.50 10.47 9.43
C SER A 238 -17.54 9.99 8.43
N PHE A 239 -17.80 10.80 7.42
CA PHE A 239 -18.56 10.38 6.27
C PHE A 239 -17.78 9.37 5.43
N ASP A 240 -18.51 8.60 4.64
CA ASP A 240 -17.93 7.72 3.63
C ASP A 240 -17.14 8.52 2.62
N GLN A 241 -15.93 8.10 2.35
CA GLN A 241 -15.01 8.67 1.37
C GLN A 241 -14.66 7.62 0.35
N ARG A 242 -14.65 8.01 -0.91
CA ARG A 242 -14.10 7.17 -1.98
C ARG A 242 -12.57 7.23 -1.91
N ALA A 243 -11.94 6.10 -2.02
CA ALA A 243 -10.50 5.96 -2.02
C ALA A 243 -10.06 4.98 -3.10
N SER A 244 -8.86 5.17 -3.64
CA SER A 244 -8.33 4.32 -4.70
C SER A 244 -6.80 4.43 -4.75
N TRP A 245 -6.15 3.62 -5.56
CA TRP A 245 -4.78 3.84 -5.97
C TRP A 245 -4.66 5.12 -6.78
N ALA A 246 -3.44 5.62 -6.94
CA ALA A 246 -3.21 6.83 -7.73
C ALA A 246 -1.86 6.80 -8.46
N VAL A 247 -1.85 7.44 -9.63
CA VAL A 247 -0.64 7.73 -10.42
C VAL A 247 -0.57 9.23 -10.70
N ARG A 248 0.56 9.71 -11.22
CA ARG A 248 0.67 11.09 -11.69
C ARG A 248 -0.32 11.36 -12.83
N LYS A 249 -0.70 12.62 -12.98
CA LYS A 249 -1.65 13.08 -14.02
C LYS A 249 -1.15 12.80 -15.43
N ASP A 250 0.15 12.77 -15.62
CA ASP A 250 0.84 12.53 -16.89
C ASP A 250 1.13 11.04 -17.16
N CYS A 251 0.53 10.13 -16.37
CA CYS A 251 0.68 8.68 -16.51
C CYS A 251 -0.67 7.98 -16.81
N PRO A 252 -1.39 8.36 -17.88
CA PRO A 252 -2.72 7.81 -18.15
C PRO A 252 -2.73 6.34 -18.57
N GLN A 253 -1.65 5.85 -19.20
CA GLN A 253 -1.57 4.47 -19.66
C GLN A 253 -1.35 3.51 -18.49
N LEU A 254 -0.54 3.88 -17.49
CA LEU A 254 -0.39 3.14 -16.25
C LEU A 254 -1.72 3.09 -15.48
N ALA A 255 -2.45 4.22 -15.40
CA ALA A 255 -3.77 4.25 -14.78
C ALA A 255 -4.75 3.31 -15.48
N ALA A 256 -4.80 3.34 -16.82
CA ALA A 256 -5.65 2.47 -17.61
C ALA A 256 -5.28 0.99 -17.44
N ALA A 257 -3.98 0.67 -17.39
CA ALA A 257 -3.50 -0.68 -17.15
C ALA A 257 -3.91 -1.19 -15.74
N ALA A 258 -3.81 -0.34 -14.71
CA ALA A 258 -4.22 -0.68 -13.35
C ALA A 258 -5.73 -0.92 -13.26
N ASN A 259 -6.55 -0.09 -13.90
CA ASN A 259 -8.00 -0.26 -13.96
C ASN A 259 -8.37 -1.58 -14.63
N LYS A 260 -7.82 -1.84 -15.82
CA LYS A 260 -8.06 -3.07 -16.56
C LYS A 260 -7.65 -4.31 -15.78
N TRP A 261 -6.44 -4.27 -15.20
CA TRP A 261 -5.95 -5.38 -14.39
C TRP A 261 -6.88 -5.66 -13.21
N HIS A 262 -7.35 -4.61 -12.53
CA HIS A 262 -8.26 -4.76 -11.40
C HIS A 262 -9.58 -5.40 -11.83
N GLU A 263 -10.24 -4.87 -12.88
CA GLU A 263 -11.49 -5.43 -13.42
C GLU A 263 -11.37 -6.91 -13.78
N GLU A 264 -10.24 -7.32 -14.37
CA GLU A 264 -10.00 -8.70 -14.78
C GLU A 264 -9.65 -9.63 -13.61
N ASN A 265 -9.09 -9.11 -12.52
CA ASN A 265 -8.52 -9.93 -11.44
C ASN A 265 -9.29 -9.91 -10.12
N MET A 266 -10.24 -9.00 -9.90
CA MET A 266 -11.01 -8.92 -8.64
C MET A 266 -11.79 -10.20 -8.28
N THR A 267 -12.10 -11.05 -9.26
CA THR A 267 -12.74 -12.35 -9.04
C THR A 267 -11.75 -13.52 -9.12
N SER A 268 -10.46 -13.24 -9.31
CA SER A 268 -9.44 -14.28 -9.43
C SER A 268 -9.25 -15.06 -8.12
N PRO A 269 -8.84 -16.33 -8.18
CA PRO A 269 -8.50 -17.08 -6.96
C PRO A 269 -7.41 -16.42 -6.12
N ALA A 270 -6.43 -15.75 -6.77
CA ALA A 270 -5.35 -15.07 -6.07
C ALA A 270 -5.87 -13.84 -5.29
N TYR A 271 -6.70 -13.00 -5.90
CA TYR A 271 -7.34 -11.86 -5.23
C TYR A 271 -8.21 -12.33 -4.07
N THR A 272 -9.08 -13.34 -4.32
CA THR A 272 -9.95 -13.91 -3.28
C THR A 272 -9.15 -14.50 -2.11
N ALA A 273 -8.03 -15.16 -2.38
CA ALA A 273 -7.15 -15.68 -1.33
C ALA A 273 -6.53 -14.58 -0.50
N SER A 274 -6.06 -13.47 -1.13
CA SER A 274 -5.55 -12.29 -0.42
C SER A 274 -6.65 -11.64 0.43
N MET A 275 -7.86 -11.41 -0.11
CA MET A 275 -8.99 -10.88 0.65
C MET A 275 -9.30 -11.73 1.88
N LYS A 276 -9.43 -13.05 1.72
CA LYS A 276 -9.66 -13.96 2.84
C LYS A 276 -8.56 -13.90 3.88
N ARG A 277 -7.30 -13.89 3.44
CA ARG A 277 -6.14 -13.84 4.32
C ARG A 277 -6.15 -12.63 5.25
N TYR A 278 -6.51 -11.46 4.73
CA TYR A 278 -6.42 -10.21 5.50
C TYR A 278 -7.73 -9.86 6.22
N PHE A 279 -8.90 -10.18 5.67
CA PHE A 279 -10.16 -9.62 6.17
C PHE A 279 -11.20 -10.65 6.64
N GLU A 280 -11.11 -11.92 6.23
CA GLU A 280 -12.13 -12.91 6.57
C GLU A 280 -11.64 -13.99 7.55
N ILE A 281 -10.37 -14.37 7.48
CA ILE A 281 -9.83 -15.41 8.35
C ILE A 281 -9.61 -14.82 9.74
N GLY A 282 -10.40 -15.24 10.69
CA GLY A 282 -10.20 -14.88 12.09
C GLY A 282 -8.82 -15.34 12.57
N LYS A 283 -7.94 -14.38 12.81
CA LYS A 283 -6.57 -14.60 13.34
C LYS A 283 -6.59 -14.46 14.87
N ALA A 284 -7.75 -14.67 15.49
CA ALA A 284 -7.86 -14.72 16.94
C ALA A 284 -6.85 -15.74 17.44
N ILE A 285 -5.79 -15.26 18.08
CA ILE A 285 -4.91 -16.11 18.85
C ILE A 285 -5.83 -16.78 19.87
N PRO A 286 -6.05 -18.11 19.79
CA PRO A 286 -6.77 -18.79 20.83
C PRO A 286 -6.08 -18.41 22.13
N HIS A 287 -6.83 -18.04 23.15
CA HIS A 287 -6.33 -17.58 24.47
C HIS A 287 -5.09 -18.33 24.85
N SER A 288 -3.97 -17.64 24.98
CA SER A 288 -2.60 -18.14 25.10
C SER A 288 -2.55 -19.67 24.96
N PRO A 289 -2.06 -20.24 23.88
CA PRO A 289 -2.04 -21.69 23.70
C PRO A 289 -1.20 -22.39 24.78
N ILE A 290 -0.49 -21.59 25.59
CA ILE A 290 0.22 -22.00 26.79
C ILE A 290 -0.78 -22.12 27.92
N LEU A 291 -1.08 -23.35 28.30
CA LEU A 291 -2.14 -23.67 29.27
C LEU A 291 -1.79 -23.27 30.70
N SER A 292 -0.62 -23.67 31.21
CA SER A 292 -0.15 -23.32 32.54
C SER A 292 1.30 -23.70 32.75
N LEU A 293 2.18 -22.71 32.83
CA LEU A 293 3.58 -22.95 33.21
C LEU A 293 3.73 -23.46 34.66
N ARG A 294 2.82 -23.11 35.56
CA ARG A 294 2.81 -23.57 36.94
C ARG A 294 2.51 -25.06 37.07
N GLU A 295 1.68 -25.61 36.18
CA GLU A 295 1.29 -27.01 36.17
C GLU A 295 2.15 -27.86 35.22
N GLY A 296 3.18 -27.24 34.61
CA GLY A 296 4.06 -27.90 33.64
C GLY A 296 3.37 -28.28 32.33
N LYS A 297 2.23 -27.64 32.04
CA LYS A 297 1.49 -27.81 30.77
C LYS A 297 1.78 -26.65 29.84
N ILE A 298 2.39 -26.92 28.69
CA ILE A 298 2.69 -25.90 27.68
C ILE A 298 1.51 -25.79 26.70
N SER A 299 1.03 -26.91 26.19
CA SER A 299 -0.03 -26.92 25.18
C SER A 299 -0.95 -28.15 25.32
N HIS A 300 -2.02 -28.19 24.54
CA HIS A 300 -2.85 -29.37 24.36
C HIS A 300 -2.13 -30.53 23.66
N TYR A 301 -0.95 -30.27 23.06
CA TYR A 301 -0.16 -31.22 22.30
C TYR A 301 1.05 -31.76 23.07
N ASP A 302 1.17 -31.46 24.35
CA ASP A 302 2.33 -31.87 25.17
C ASP A 302 2.61 -33.37 25.11
N ASP A 303 1.56 -34.20 25.09
CA ASP A 303 1.71 -35.66 25.03
C ASP A 303 2.29 -36.11 23.67
N LEU A 304 1.97 -35.40 22.58
CA LEU A 304 2.57 -35.64 21.27
C LEU A 304 4.04 -35.22 21.27
N PHE A 305 4.36 -34.05 21.80
CA PHE A 305 5.74 -33.59 21.90
C PHE A 305 6.60 -34.53 22.75
N LYS A 306 6.11 -35.00 23.90
CA LYS A 306 6.79 -35.97 24.76
C LYS A 306 7.00 -37.32 24.07
N LYS A 307 6.06 -37.72 23.22
CA LYS A 307 6.13 -38.96 22.46
C LYS A 307 7.19 -38.90 21.36
N TYR A 308 7.25 -37.83 20.59
CA TYR A 308 8.05 -37.77 19.37
C TYR A 308 9.39 -37.05 19.55
N ALA A 309 9.59 -36.20 20.56
CA ALA A 309 10.88 -35.52 20.79
C ALA A 309 12.05 -36.48 21.01
N PRO A 310 11.87 -37.62 21.71
CA PRO A 310 12.95 -38.61 21.86
C PRO A 310 13.43 -39.24 20.54
N GLU A 311 12.59 -39.33 19.51
CA GLU A 311 12.93 -39.88 18.20
C GLU A 311 13.99 -39.04 17.46
N ILE A 312 14.12 -37.78 17.83
CA ILE A 312 15.08 -36.81 17.26
C ILE A 312 16.09 -36.33 18.28
N ASP A 313 16.16 -36.96 19.45
CA ASP A 313 17.06 -36.63 20.56
C ASP A 313 16.90 -35.17 21.05
N TRP A 314 15.64 -34.69 21.09
CA TRP A 314 15.31 -33.33 21.57
C TRP A 314 14.57 -33.38 22.91
N ASP A 315 14.76 -32.32 23.72
CA ASP A 315 13.82 -32.03 24.82
C ASP A 315 12.46 -31.67 24.23
N TRP A 316 11.41 -32.31 24.74
CA TRP A 316 10.04 -32.10 24.26
C TRP A 316 9.60 -30.62 24.36
N ARG A 317 10.17 -29.86 25.32
CA ARG A 317 9.87 -28.44 25.48
C ARG A 317 10.48 -27.61 24.34
N LEU A 318 11.64 -28.05 23.83
CA LEU A 318 12.25 -27.42 22.65
C LEU A 318 11.39 -27.66 21.42
N LEU A 319 10.87 -28.88 21.24
CA LEU A 319 9.94 -29.20 20.15
C LEU A 319 8.64 -28.39 20.28
N ALA A 320 8.08 -28.28 21.49
CA ALA A 320 6.92 -27.43 21.77
C ALA A 320 7.20 -25.94 21.49
N SER A 321 8.38 -25.45 21.84
CA SER A 321 8.79 -24.07 21.57
C SER A 321 8.90 -23.79 20.07
N LEU A 322 9.41 -24.75 19.30
CA LEU A 322 9.48 -24.66 17.84
C LEU A 322 8.07 -24.61 17.24
N ALA A 323 7.18 -25.53 17.63
CA ALA A 323 5.79 -25.56 17.18
C ALA A 323 5.04 -24.28 17.54
N TYR A 324 5.28 -23.72 18.73
CA TYR A 324 4.73 -22.43 19.12
C TYR A 324 5.22 -21.30 18.21
N THR A 325 6.53 -21.29 17.89
CA THR A 325 7.14 -20.24 17.06
C THR A 325 6.65 -20.31 15.61
N GLU A 326 6.46 -21.53 15.08
CA GLU A 326 6.05 -21.75 13.70
C GLU A 326 4.55 -21.56 13.45
N SER A 327 3.70 -22.02 14.37
CA SER A 327 2.26 -22.08 14.17
C SER A 327 1.41 -21.54 15.33
N ASN A 328 2.04 -21.12 16.44
CA ASN A 328 1.31 -20.80 17.68
C ASN A 328 0.41 -21.98 18.16
N PHE A 329 0.85 -23.22 17.91
CA PHE A 329 0.10 -24.46 18.10
C PHE A 329 -1.18 -24.57 17.27
N ASP A 330 -1.27 -23.85 16.16
CA ASP A 330 -2.39 -23.98 15.22
C ASP A 330 -2.25 -25.26 14.40
N SER A 331 -3.13 -26.22 14.63
CA SER A 331 -3.16 -27.50 13.91
C SER A 331 -3.58 -27.37 12.44
N THR A 332 -4.07 -26.21 12.04
CA THR A 332 -4.49 -25.92 10.65
C THR A 332 -3.47 -25.12 9.87
N ALA A 333 -2.35 -24.71 10.51
CA ALA A 333 -1.30 -23.96 9.86
C ALA A 333 -0.62 -24.81 8.78
N VAL A 334 -0.54 -24.25 7.55
CA VAL A 334 0.15 -24.87 6.43
C VAL A 334 1.47 -24.16 6.20
N SER A 335 2.58 -24.91 6.22
CA SER A 335 3.90 -24.34 5.90
C SER A 335 3.99 -23.99 4.41
N LEU A 336 4.34 -22.75 4.11
CA LEU A 336 4.58 -22.28 2.75
C LEU A 336 5.85 -22.88 2.12
N SER A 337 6.75 -23.48 2.91
CA SER A 337 8.02 -24.04 2.43
C SER A 337 7.92 -25.47 1.87
N ILE A 338 6.76 -26.11 1.93
CA ILE A 338 6.57 -27.51 1.43
C ILE A 338 6.47 -27.57 -0.10
N ILE A 339 6.47 -26.46 -0.82
CA ILE A 339 6.31 -26.44 -2.30
C ILE A 339 7.54 -27.00 -3.05
N HIS A 340 8.67 -27.27 -2.39
CA HIS A 340 9.90 -27.70 -3.04
C HIS A 340 10.65 -28.86 -2.37
N ILE A 341 9.95 -29.88 -1.86
CA ILE A 341 10.64 -31.13 -1.47
C ILE A 341 10.34 -32.20 -2.52
N SER A 342 11.24 -32.32 -3.48
CA SER A 342 11.20 -33.33 -4.55
C SER A 342 11.86 -34.65 -4.18
N GLU A 343 12.14 -34.92 -2.88
CA GLU A 343 12.65 -36.25 -2.46
C GLU A 343 12.13 -36.65 -1.06
N PRO A 344 11.76 -37.93 -0.88
CA PRO A 344 11.28 -38.43 0.40
C PRO A 344 12.47 -38.74 1.31
N THR A 345 13.00 -37.75 1.98
CA THR A 345 13.98 -37.97 3.03
C THR A 345 13.36 -37.70 4.39
N ARG A 346 13.63 -38.52 5.35
CA ARG A 346 13.28 -38.57 6.81
C ARG A 346 12.58 -37.41 7.50
N HIS A 347 12.33 -36.29 6.82
CA HIS A 347 11.58 -35.14 7.33
C HIS A 347 10.05 -35.34 7.39
N SER A 348 9.53 -36.44 6.81
CA SER A 348 8.11 -36.77 6.87
C SER A 348 7.61 -37.04 8.30
N LEU A 349 8.48 -37.42 9.21
CA LEU A 349 8.08 -37.69 10.61
C LEU A 349 7.87 -36.41 11.42
N ILE A 350 8.58 -35.33 11.10
CA ILE A 350 8.37 -34.02 11.74
C ILE A 350 7.05 -33.39 11.27
N SER A 351 6.70 -33.61 10.01
CA SER A 351 5.42 -33.14 9.44
C SER A 351 4.19 -33.77 10.12
N TYR A 352 4.28 -35.00 10.63
CA TYR A 352 3.19 -35.66 11.36
C TYR A 352 3.17 -35.34 12.86
N ALA A 353 4.22 -34.77 13.42
CA ALA A 353 4.29 -34.43 14.84
C ALA A 353 3.83 -32.98 15.13
N VAL A 354 3.66 -32.15 14.11
CA VAL A 354 3.28 -30.73 14.22
C VAL A 354 1.83 -30.49 13.80
N PHE A 355 1.12 -31.55 13.31
CA PHE A 355 -0.30 -31.44 12.88
C PHE A 355 -1.18 -32.50 13.52
#